data_3bab30caed81a8cc9765b41b0aec9bb0
#
_entry.id   3bab30caed81a8cc9765b41b0aec9bb0
#
_cell.length_a   1.000
_cell.length_b   1.000
_cell.length_c   1.000
_cell.angle_alpha   90.00
_cell.angle_beta   90.00
_cell.angle_gamma   90.00
#
_symmetry.space_group_name_H-M   'P 1'
#
loop_
_entity.id
_entity.type
_entity.pdbx_description
1 polymer ?
#
loop_
_entity_poly.entity_id
_entity_poly.type
_entity_poly.pdbx_seq_one_letter_code
_entity_poly.pdbx_strand_id
1 'polypeptide(L)'
;MIVVVGDVHGKFNEFKIGVRNILNETYTDGLPINFVQLGDFGLGFEKPMHVFNELLDLNTDLALRKSNLWVIRGNHDNPSFWNPETGYKFDNIHFVQDDSILELDGKRCYFAGGAISIDRCVRKQGVNYWESEVYQYKNKTIYDNIDIIFTHDVYQEISNFKLHGSDIVKQWIQKDKYLYEDMMAQQYELKKIYENVVSKNKPTKWYHGHYHESSVCYYNENSFTCGLSELEFKEVR
;
A
#
# COMPACT_ATOMS: atom_id res chain seq x y z
N MET A 1 0.46 -1.40 18.59
CA MET A 1 -0.74 -1.70 17.74
C MET A 1 -0.43 -1.35 16.30
N ILE A 2 -0.94 -2.11 15.33
CA ILE A 2 -0.84 -1.78 13.89
C ILE A 2 -2.24 -1.46 13.37
N VAL A 3 -2.36 -0.35 12.62
CA VAL A 3 -3.60 0.06 11.93
C VAL A 3 -3.28 0.22 10.45
N VAL A 4 -3.94 -0.56 9.59
CA VAL A 4 -3.82 -0.42 8.14
C VAL A 4 -4.82 0.60 7.61
N VAL A 5 -4.42 1.32 6.56
CA VAL A 5 -5.26 2.34 5.93
C VAL A 5 -5.24 2.13 4.42
N GLY A 6 -6.43 2.10 3.81
CA GLY A 6 -6.59 2.02 2.37
C GLY A 6 -6.13 3.30 1.65
N ASP A 7 -6.45 3.38 0.37
CA ASP A 7 -6.08 4.46 -0.52
C ASP A 7 -6.55 5.83 -0.01
N VAL A 8 -5.72 6.86 -0.16
CA VAL A 8 -6.01 8.22 0.34
C VAL A 8 -6.28 9.21 -0.80
N HIS A 9 -5.62 9.04 -1.95
CA HIS A 9 -5.80 9.87 -3.16
C HIS A 9 -5.73 11.38 -2.89
N GLY A 10 -4.81 11.82 -2.00
CA GLY A 10 -4.64 13.23 -1.67
C GLY A 10 -5.72 13.82 -0.75
N LYS A 11 -6.67 13.02 -0.25
CA LYS A 11 -7.68 13.45 0.74
C LYS A 11 -7.05 13.58 2.14
N PHE A 12 -5.99 14.40 2.24
CA PHE A 12 -5.16 14.49 3.45
C PHE A 12 -5.94 15.00 4.67
N ASN A 13 -6.96 15.85 4.48
CA ASN A 13 -7.77 16.35 5.60
C ASN A 13 -8.57 15.21 6.23
N GLU A 14 -9.27 14.41 5.43
CA GLU A 14 -10.07 13.28 5.87
C GLU A 14 -9.16 12.22 6.52
N PHE A 15 -8.02 11.94 5.89
CA PHE A 15 -7.02 11.02 6.42
C PHE A 15 -6.50 11.47 7.80
N LYS A 16 -6.11 12.74 7.97
CA LYS A 16 -5.66 13.30 9.25
C LYS A 16 -6.74 13.21 10.33
N ILE A 17 -8.01 13.47 9.97
CA ILE A 17 -9.13 13.31 10.90
C ILE A 17 -9.22 11.87 11.38
N GLY A 18 -9.15 10.89 10.48
CA GLY A 18 -9.16 9.47 10.83
C GLY A 18 -8.00 9.09 11.76
N VAL A 19 -6.78 9.50 11.44
CA VAL A 19 -5.60 9.28 12.29
C VAL A 19 -5.79 9.91 13.68
N ARG A 20 -6.21 11.18 13.76
CA ARG A 20 -6.43 11.89 15.04
C ARG A 20 -7.49 11.22 15.89
N ASN A 21 -8.57 10.74 15.30
CA ASN A 21 -9.62 10.04 16.02
C ASN A 21 -9.07 8.78 16.70
N ILE A 22 -8.33 7.94 15.94
CA ILE A 22 -7.72 6.72 16.48
C ILE A 22 -6.68 7.05 17.57
N LEU A 23 -5.82 8.06 17.34
CA LEU A 23 -4.85 8.51 18.34
C LEU A 23 -5.52 9.00 19.64
N ASN A 24 -6.69 9.60 19.56
CA ASN A 24 -7.46 10.08 20.72
C ASN A 24 -8.21 8.95 21.43
N GLU A 25 -8.80 8.01 20.70
CA GLU A 25 -9.51 6.85 21.28
C GLU A 25 -8.56 5.93 22.06
N THR A 26 -7.32 5.77 21.55
CA THR A 26 -6.29 4.93 22.20
C THR A 26 -5.44 5.66 23.23
N TYR A 27 -5.77 6.94 23.53
CA TYR A 27 -4.98 7.79 24.40
C TYR A 27 -4.81 7.23 25.82
N THR A 28 -5.81 6.52 26.33
CA THR A 28 -5.79 5.93 27.69
C THR A 28 -4.75 4.84 27.88
N ASP A 29 -4.38 4.14 26.80
CA ASP A 29 -3.46 3.01 26.88
C ASP A 29 -1.99 3.41 26.68
N GLY A 30 -1.73 4.63 26.18
CA GLY A 30 -0.40 5.22 26.04
C GLY A 30 0.54 4.47 25.08
N LEU A 31 0.03 3.48 24.34
CA LEU A 31 0.81 2.66 23.45
C LEU A 31 0.98 3.33 22.07
N PRO A 32 2.19 3.27 21.49
CA PRO A 32 2.43 3.80 20.15
C PRO A 32 1.65 3.01 19.08
N ILE A 33 1.19 3.72 18.05
CA ILE A 33 0.48 3.14 16.91
C ILE A 33 1.38 3.20 15.69
N ASN A 34 1.45 2.08 14.96
CA ASN A 34 2.02 2.02 13.63
C ASN A 34 0.88 2.03 12.60
N PHE A 35 0.65 3.17 11.96
CA PHE A 35 -0.24 3.26 10.80
C PHE A 35 0.51 2.75 9.57
N VAL A 36 -0.12 1.90 8.76
CA VAL A 36 0.42 1.42 7.49
C VAL A 36 -0.55 1.80 6.38
N GLN A 37 -0.15 2.74 5.53
CA GLN A 37 -0.94 3.19 4.40
C GLN A 37 -0.55 2.40 3.14
N LEU A 38 -1.58 1.85 2.45
CA LEU A 38 -1.43 0.80 1.44
C LEU A 38 -1.27 1.30 -0.01
N GLY A 39 -0.69 2.48 -0.22
CA GLY A 39 -0.45 3.07 -1.54
C GLY A 39 -1.57 3.98 -2.02
N ASP A 40 -1.36 4.67 -3.14
CA ASP A 40 -2.22 5.74 -3.63
C ASP A 40 -2.48 6.81 -2.55
N PHE A 41 -1.38 7.22 -1.91
CA PHE A 41 -1.40 8.24 -0.87
C PHE A 41 -1.75 9.62 -1.44
N GLY A 42 -1.40 9.85 -2.72
CA GLY A 42 -1.70 11.10 -3.44
C GLY A 42 -0.49 11.99 -3.60
N LEU A 43 0.71 11.43 -3.52
CA LEU A 43 1.95 12.18 -3.76
C LEU A 43 2.16 12.38 -5.27
N GLY A 44 2.10 13.63 -5.70
CA GLY A 44 2.21 14.04 -7.11
C GLY A 44 0.91 14.59 -7.69
N PHE A 45 -0.21 14.51 -6.98
CA PHE A 45 -1.49 15.14 -7.42
C PHE A 45 -1.53 16.64 -7.13
N GLU A 46 -0.97 17.03 -6.01
CA GLU A 46 -0.99 18.40 -5.51
C GLU A 46 0.39 19.06 -5.63
N LYS A 47 0.42 20.37 -5.44
CA LYS A 47 1.68 21.13 -5.41
C LYS A 47 2.56 20.62 -4.28
N PRO A 48 3.87 20.35 -4.51
CA PRO A 48 4.75 19.76 -3.52
C PRO A 48 4.75 20.46 -2.15
N MET A 49 4.69 21.80 -2.14
CA MET A 49 4.67 22.58 -0.89
C MET A 49 3.39 22.36 -0.07
N HIS A 50 2.24 22.21 -0.75
CA HIS A 50 0.98 21.93 -0.07
C HIS A 50 1.06 20.55 0.60
N VAL A 51 1.43 19.53 -0.13
CA VAL A 51 1.62 18.17 0.38
C VAL A 51 2.61 18.16 1.55
N PHE A 52 3.74 18.84 1.42
CA PHE A 52 4.73 18.91 2.50
C PHE A 52 4.14 19.49 3.80
N ASN A 53 3.36 20.57 3.71
CA ASN A 53 2.73 21.18 4.88
C ASN A 53 1.70 20.26 5.54
N GLU A 54 0.89 19.54 4.73
CA GLU A 54 -0.08 18.56 5.23
C GLU A 54 0.61 17.43 5.99
N LEU A 55 1.74 16.94 5.47
CA LEU A 55 2.52 15.89 6.10
C LEU A 55 3.29 16.38 7.33
N LEU A 56 3.76 17.62 7.35
CA LEU A 56 4.44 18.21 8.51
C LEU A 56 3.47 18.35 9.70
N ASP A 57 2.24 18.77 9.45
CA ASP A 57 1.17 18.83 10.44
C ASP A 57 0.88 17.43 11.03
N LEU A 58 0.69 16.44 10.16
CA LEU A 58 0.49 15.05 10.56
C LEU A 58 1.68 14.48 11.34
N ASN A 59 2.91 14.76 10.90
CA ASN A 59 4.12 14.30 11.60
C ASN A 59 4.18 14.82 13.03
N THR A 60 3.71 16.04 13.26
CA THR A 60 3.61 16.63 14.60
C THR A 60 2.63 15.87 15.50
N ASP A 61 1.45 15.52 14.97
CA ASP A 61 0.45 14.72 15.70
C ASP A 61 0.99 13.34 16.07
N LEU A 62 1.66 12.68 15.11
CA LEU A 62 2.27 11.37 15.33
C LEU A 62 3.38 11.43 16.40
N ALA A 63 4.26 12.44 16.33
CA ALA A 63 5.34 12.64 17.29
C ALA A 63 4.83 12.80 18.72
N LEU A 64 3.76 13.57 18.92
CA LEU A 64 3.13 13.77 20.24
C LEU A 64 2.62 12.46 20.86
N ARG A 65 2.34 11.46 20.05
CA ARG A 65 1.83 10.14 20.47
C ARG A 65 2.87 9.01 20.32
N LYS A 66 4.12 9.34 19.98
CA LYS A 66 5.21 8.37 19.69
C LYS A 66 4.80 7.34 18.63
N SER A 67 3.88 7.71 17.75
CA SER A 67 3.29 6.87 16.71
C SER A 67 3.99 7.12 15.38
N ASN A 68 3.86 6.18 14.43
CA ASN A 68 4.49 6.27 13.13
C ASN A 68 3.48 6.00 12.01
N LEU A 69 3.75 6.58 10.85
CA LEU A 69 3.08 6.29 9.59
C LEU A 69 4.09 5.68 8.60
N TRP A 70 3.78 4.49 8.11
CA TRP A 70 4.54 3.76 7.10
C TRP A 70 3.76 3.79 5.80
N VAL A 71 4.32 4.37 4.75
CA VAL A 71 3.63 4.60 3.47
C VAL A 71 4.30 3.79 2.39
N ILE A 72 3.56 2.89 1.74
CA ILE A 72 4.00 2.26 0.49
C ILE A 72 3.50 3.07 -0.71
N ARG A 73 4.15 2.96 -1.85
CA ARG A 73 3.71 3.65 -3.07
C ARG A 73 2.54 2.93 -3.73
N GLY A 74 1.62 3.68 -4.30
CA GLY A 74 0.62 3.17 -5.24
C GLY A 74 1.01 3.45 -6.70
N ASN A 75 0.10 3.16 -7.63
CA ASN A 75 0.29 3.49 -9.04
C ASN A 75 -0.01 4.97 -9.36
N HIS A 76 -0.77 5.64 -8.53
CA HIS A 76 -1.02 7.07 -8.65
C HIS A 76 0.03 7.97 -7.96
N ASP A 77 0.95 7.39 -7.23
CA ASP A 77 1.98 8.14 -6.52
C ASP A 77 3.21 8.38 -7.40
N ASN A 78 3.80 9.57 -7.30
CA ASN A 78 5.08 9.85 -7.95
C ASN A 78 6.21 9.10 -7.21
N PRO A 79 6.85 8.10 -7.83
CA PRO A 79 7.83 7.25 -7.14
C PRO A 79 9.09 7.99 -6.68
N SER A 80 9.34 9.23 -7.13
CA SER A 80 10.47 10.04 -6.68
C SER A 80 10.40 10.38 -5.18
N PHE A 81 9.22 10.38 -4.57
CA PHE A 81 9.06 10.60 -3.13
C PHE A 81 9.61 9.45 -2.27
N TRP A 82 9.72 8.25 -2.84
CA TRP A 82 10.33 7.09 -2.18
C TRP A 82 11.84 7.00 -2.38
N ASN A 83 12.44 7.93 -3.12
CA ASN A 83 13.88 7.99 -3.24
C ASN A 83 14.50 8.51 -1.93
N PRO A 84 15.39 7.74 -1.25
CA PRO A 84 15.93 8.14 0.05
C PRO A 84 16.83 9.39 -0.01
N GLU A 85 17.30 9.79 -1.20
CA GLU A 85 18.13 10.96 -1.38
C GLU A 85 17.30 12.24 -1.62
N THR A 86 16.20 12.13 -2.37
CA THR A 86 15.40 13.28 -2.86
C THR A 86 13.99 13.37 -2.29
N GLY A 87 13.49 12.29 -1.68
CA GLY A 87 12.18 12.25 -1.05
C GLY A 87 12.07 13.12 0.20
N TYR A 88 10.84 13.34 0.67
CA TYR A 88 10.61 14.02 1.95
C TYR A 88 11.16 13.18 3.11
N LYS A 89 11.64 13.88 4.15
CA LYS A 89 12.18 13.27 5.37
C LYS A 89 11.41 13.81 6.57
N PHE A 90 10.80 12.90 7.31
CA PHE A 90 10.10 13.17 8.56
C PHE A 90 10.55 12.15 9.61
N ASP A 91 10.43 12.50 10.88
CA ASP A 91 10.82 11.59 11.98
C ASP A 91 9.81 10.47 12.18
N ASN A 92 8.52 10.73 11.93
CA ASN A 92 7.42 9.81 12.20
C ASN A 92 6.61 9.40 10.96
N ILE A 93 7.03 9.84 9.75
CA ILE A 93 6.45 9.41 8.47
C ILE A 93 7.57 8.80 7.62
N HIS A 94 7.39 7.54 7.25
CA HIS A 94 8.40 6.72 6.57
C HIS A 94 7.87 6.24 5.22
N PHE A 95 8.55 6.60 4.13
CA PHE A 95 8.27 6.10 2.79
C PHE A 95 9.03 4.79 2.58
N VAL A 96 8.29 3.68 2.65
CA VAL A 96 8.88 2.34 2.69
C VAL A 96 9.22 1.87 1.28
N GLN A 97 10.48 1.40 1.11
CA GLN A 97 10.94 0.84 -0.16
C GLN A 97 10.30 -0.52 -0.43
N ASP A 98 10.13 -0.86 -1.71
CA ASP A 98 9.68 -2.19 -2.12
C ASP A 98 10.64 -3.28 -1.59
N ASP A 99 10.10 -4.46 -1.31
CA ASP A 99 10.81 -5.61 -0.76
C ASP A 99 11.45 -5.39 0.62
N SER A 100 11.03 -4.35 1.35
CA SER A 100 11.49 -4.11 2.72
C SER A 100 10.85 -5.05 3.71
N ILE A 101 11.62 -5.42 4.75
CA ILE A 101 11.12 -6.15 5.92
C ILE A 101 11.39 -5.32 7.16
N LEU A 102 10.34 -5.01 7.90
CA LEU A 102 10.41 -4.25 9.15
C LEU A 102 9.72 -5.03 10.27
N GLU A 103 10.15 -4.78 11.49
CA GLU A 103 9.45 -5.26 12.67
C GLU A 103 8.55 -4.15 13.22
N LEU A 104 7.24 -4.38 13.21
CA LEU A 104 6.24 -3.48 13.77
C LEU A 104 5.44 -4.22 14.83
N ASP A 105 5.42 -3.68 16.04
CA ASP A 105 4.67 -4.25 17.17
C ASP A 105 4.98 -5.75 17.41
N GLY A 106 6.26 -6.13 17.30
CA GLY A 106 6.73 -7.50 17.43
C GLY A 106 6.29 -8.44 16.28
N LYS A 107 5.75 -7.89 15.18
CA LYS A 107 5.39 -8.62 13.97
C LYS A 107 6.38 -8.32 12.86
N ARG A 108 6.82 -9.37 12.16
CA ARG A 108 7.69 -9.24 11.01
C ARG A 108 6.84 -8.98 9.76
N CYS A 109 6.98 -7.76 9.22
CA CYS A 109 6.14 -7.22 8.16
C CYS A 109 6.94 -7.07 6.87
N TYR A 110 6.38 -7.54 5.74
CA TYR A 110 6.92 -7.35 4.40
C TYR A 110 6.13 -6.26 3.68
N PHE A 111 6.83 -5.42 2.88
CA PHE A 111 6.26 -4.27 2.19
C PHE A 111 6.60 -4.27 0.71
N ALA A 112 5.60 -4.04 -0.16
CA ALA A 112 5.79 -3.81 -1.58
C ALA A 112 4.71 -2.89 -2.13
N GLY A 113 5.10 -1.86 -2.85
CA GLY A 113 4.19 -0.89 -3.45
C GLY A 113 4.01 -1.08 -4.95
N GLY A 114 3.15 -0.26 -5.53
CA GLY A 114 2.91 -0.20 -6.96
C GLY A 114 1.86 -1.16 -7.49
N ALA A 115 1.27 -0.76 -8.59
CA ALA A 115 0.31 -1.50 -9.38
C ALA A 115 0.31 -0.96 -10.82
N ILE A 116 -0.49 -1.55 -11.69
CA ILE A 116 -0.64 -1.08 -13.05
C ILE A 116 -1.88 -0.20 -13.21
N SER A 117 -1.73 0.99 -13.77
CA SER A 117 -2.85 1.87 -14.11
C SER A 117 -3.56 1.38 -15.37
N ILE A 118 -4.82 0.96 -15.24
CA ILE A 118 -5.61 0.44 -16.39
C ILE A 118 -5.92 1.53 -17.43
N ASP A 119 -5.91 2.79 -17.03
CA ASP A 119 -6.19 3.97 -17.88
C ASP A 119 -4.92 4.73 -18.31
N ARG A 120 -3.74 4.10 -18.19
CA ARG A 120 -2.42 4.71 -18.50
C ARG A 120 -2.33 5.32 -19.91
N CYS A 121 -3.04 4.77 -20.89
CA CYS A 121 -3.03 5.27 -22.27
C CYS A 121 -3.62 6.67 -22.44
N VAL A 122 -4.37 7.18 -21.46
CA VAL A 122 -4.91 8.55 -21.45
C VAL A 122 -4.21 9.46 -20.43
N ARG A 123 -3.25 8.93 -19.70
CA ARG A 123 -2.45 9.66 -18.72
C ARG A 123 -1.18 10.24 -19.34
N LYS A 124 -0.56 11.19 -18.65
CA LYS A 124 0.65 11.86 -19.09
C LYS A 124 1.84 11.46 -18.23
N GLN A 125 2.87 10.87 -18.88
CA GLN A 125 4.13 10.49 -18.25
C GLN A 125 4.76 11.68 -17.50
N GLY A 126 5.18 11.42 -16.24
CA GLY A 126 5.82 12.41 -15.36
C GLY A 126 4.88 13.46 -14.76
N VAL A 127 3.57 13.34 -14.98
CA VAL A 127 2.53 14.23 -14.41
C VAL A 127 1.52 13.46 -13.58
N ASN A 128 0.91 12.44 -14.15
CA ASN A 128 -0.07 11.58 -13.49
C ASN A 128 0.06 10.10 -13.90
N TYR A 129 1.20 9.75 -14.48
CA TYR A 129 1.61 8.40 -14.82
C TYR A 129 3.13 8.28 -14.76
N TRP A 130 3.64 7.16 -14.29
CA TRP A 130 5.05 6.82 -14.21
C TRP A 130 5.25 5.36 -14.64
N GLU A 131 6.11 5.11 -15.64
CA GLU A 131 6.41 3.74 -16.08
C GLU A 131 6.91 2.83 -14.95
N SER A 132 7.52 3.41 -13.92
CA SER A 132 7.97 2.72 -12.72
C SER A 132 6.88 2.50 -11.67
N GLU A 133 5.60 2.77 -12.00
CA GLU A 133 4.47 2.50 -11.09
C GLU A 133 4.31 1.01 -10.79
N VAL A 134 4.67 0.17 -11.73
CA VAL A 134 4.51 -1.28 -11.68
C VAL A 134 5.48 -1.88 -10.65
N TYR A 135 4.97 -2.82 -9.85
CA TYR A 135 5.82 -3.57 -8.93
C TYR A 135 6.67 -4.60 -9.67
N GLN A 136 7.92 -4.72 -9.28
CA GLN A 136 8.87 -5.73 -9.76
C GLN A 136 9.56 -6.39 -8.56
N TYR A 137 9.37 -7.68 -8.38
CA TYR A 137 10.01 -8.45 -7.33
C TYR A 137 11.52 -8.57 -7.58
N LYS A 138 12.32 -7.94 -6.74
CA LYS A 138 13.78 -7.90 -6.88
C LYS A 138 14.49 -8.89 -5.99
N ASN A 139 13.82 -9.37 -4.97
CA ASN A 139 14.43 -10.21 -3.97
C ASN A 139 14.47 -11.67 -4.41
N LYS A 140 15.63 -12.32 -4.24
CA LYS A 140 15.83 -13.75 -4.55
C LYS A 140 15.78 -14.61 -3.29
N THR A 141 15.56 -14.03 -2.13
CA THR A 141 15.56 -14.74 -0.85
C THR A 141 14.17 -15.28 -0.55
N ILE A 142 14.07 -16.55 -0.17
CA ILE A 142 12.86 -17.11 0.42
C ILE A 142 12.82 -16.68 1.87
N TYR A 143 11.73 -16.05 2.29
CA TYR A 143 11.55 -15.59 3.65
C TYR A 143 10.68 -16.56 4.44
N ASP A 144 11.25 -17.09 5.51
CA ASP A 144 10.48 -17.75 6.55
C ASP A 144 10.09 -16.72 7.63
N ASN A 145 8.94 -16.92 8.25
CA ASN A 145 8.51 -16.15 9.42
C ASN A 145 8.04 -14.71 9.16
N ILE A 146 7.49 -14.41 7.99
CA ILE A 146 6.70 -13.18 7.78
C ILE A 146 5.31 -13.36 8.39
N ASP A 147 4.90 -12.43 9.26
CA ASP A 147 3.58 -12.42 9.89
C ASP A 147 2.56 -11.71 9.04
N ILE A 148 2.96 -10.57 8.44
CA ILE A 148 2.07 -9.67 7.72
C ILE A 148 2.74 -9.22 6.42
N ILE A 149 1.94 -9.16 5.36
CA ILE A 149 2.33 -8.60 4.05
C ILE A 149 1.45 -7.39 3.80
N PHE A 150 2.08 -6.27 3.44
CA PHE A 150 1.44 -5.03 3.03
C PHE A 150 1.83 -4.71 1.59
N THR A 151 0.85 -4.69 0.69
CA THR A 151 1.08 -4.34 -0.72
C THR A 151 0.02 -3.36 -1.21
N HIS A 152 0.29 -2.67 -2.31
CA HIS A 152 -0.76 -1.89 -2.95
C HIS A 152 -1.69 -2.80 -3.75
N ASP A 153 -1.17 -3.63 -4.65
CA ASP A 153 -1.90 -4.66 -5.41
C ASP A 153 -1.77 -6.04 -4.74
N VAL A 154 -2.55 -7.02 -5.16
CA VAL A 154 -2.57 -8.39 -4.61
C VAL A 154 -2.52 -9.45 -5.70
N TYR A 155 -1.94 -10.61 -5.38
CA TYR A 155 -2.01 -11.77 -6.26
C TYR A 155 -3.46 -12.28 -6.34
N GLN A 156 -4.08 -12.18 -7.53
CA GLN A 156 -5.52 -12.36 -7.72
C GLN A 156 -6.02 -13.78 -7.44
N GLU A 157 -5.18 -14.80 -7.59
CA GLU A 157 -5.58 -16.20 -7.32
C GLU A 157 -5.92 -16.47 -5.86
N ILE A 158 -5.40 -15.66 -4.93
CA ILE A 158 -5.67 -15.76 -3.50
C ILE A 158 -6.58 -14.64 -2.98
N SER A 159 -7.21 -13.88 -3.86
CA SER A 159 -8.06 -12.74 -3.52
C SER A 159 -9.46 -12.88 -4.16
N ASN A 160 -10.39 -12.06 -3.70
CA ASN A 160 -11.72 -11.95 -4.31
C ASN A 160 -11.72 -11.10 -5.60
N PHE A 161 -10.62 -10.40 -5.89
CA PHE A 161 -10.51 -9.50 -7.03
C PHE A 161 -10.02 -10.24 -8.27
N LYS A 162 -10.80 -10.16 -9.35
CA LYS A 162 -10.48 -10.74 -10.66
C LYS A 162 -10.63 -9.68 -11.74
N LEU A 163 -9.67 -8.76 -11.78
CA LEU A 163 -9.70 -7.63 -12.72
C LEU A 163 -9.83 -8.07 -14.18
N HIS A 164 -9.16 -9.16 -14.58
CA HIS A 164 -9.11 -9.59 -15.98
C HIS A 164 -10.49 -9.85 -16.60
N GLY A 165 -11.50 -10.15 -15.80
CA GLY A 165 -12.86 -10.40 -16.24
C GLY A 165 -13.79 -9.19 -16.17
N SER A 166 -13.37 -8.09 -15.55
CA SER A 166 -14.25 -6.93 -15.37
C SER A 166 -14.49 -6.18 -16.67
N ASP A 167 -15.70 -5.63 -16.84
CA ASP A 167 -16.07 -4.92 -18.06
C ASP A 167 -15.29 -3.60 -18.22
N ILE A 168 -14.87 -2.99 -17.12
CA ILE A 168 -14.03 -1.79 -17.16
C ILE A 168 -12.65 -2.10 -17.75
N VAL A 169 -12.02 -3.21 -17.33
CA VAL A 169 -10.72 -3.62 -17.87
C VAL A 169 -10.83 -3.98 -19.34
N LYS A 170 -11.89 -4.69 -19.76
CA LYS A 170 -12.13 -4.99 -21.17
C LYS A 170 -12.21 -3.74 -22.05
N GLN A 171 -12.82 -2.66 -21.57
CA GLN A 171 -12.89 -1.38 -22.28
C GLN A 171 -11.50 -0.73 -22.44
N TRP A 172 -10.65 -0.81 -21.40
CA TRP A 172 -9.31 -0.27 -21.46
C TRP A 172 -8.36 -1.08 -22.33
N ILE A 173 -8.47 -2.42 -22.34
CA ILE A 173 -7.72 -3.31 -23.23
C ILE A 173 -7.98 -2.98 -24.72
N GLN A 174 -9.19 -2.53 -25.08
CA GLN A 174 -9.49 -2.07 -26.44
C GLN A 174 -8.70 -0.80 -26.84
N LYS A 175 -8.33 0.02 -25.88
CA LYS A 175 -7.58 1.28 -26.09
C LYS A 175 -6.07 1.10 -25.95
N ASP A 176 -5.64 0.15 -25.13
CA ASP A 176 -4.24 -0.19 -24.88
C ASP A 176 -4.01 -1.68 -25.11
N LYS A 177 -3.50 -2.02 -26.28
CA LYS A 177 -3.31 -3.41 -26.71
C LYS A 177 -2.33 -4.22 -25.85
N TYR A 178 -1.44 -3.56 -25.11
CA TYR A 178 -0.46 -4.22 -24.23
C TYR A 178 -0.93 -4.32 -22.77
N LEU A 179 -2.03 -3.66 -22.43
CA LEU A 179 -2.49 -3.62 -21.03
C LEU A 179 -2.70 -5.01 -20.43
N TYR A 180 -3.31 -5.92 -21.18
CA TYR A 180 -3.58 -7.28 -20.68
C TYR A 180 -2.29 -8.05 -20.39
N GLU A 181 -1.32 -8.00 -21.30
CA GLU A 181 -0.04 -8.69 -21.15
C GLU A 181 0.73 -8.12 -19.95
N ASP A 182 0.74 -6.79 -19.78
CA ASP A 182 1.41 -6.12 -18.68
C ASP A 182 0.71 -6.40 -17.34
N MET A 183 -0.62 -6.46 -17.30
CA MET A 183 -1.37 -6.88 -16.12
C MET A 183 -1.01 -8.32 -15.71
N MET A 184 -0.88 -9.23 -16.68
CA MET A 184 -0.45 -10.60 -16.40
C MET A 184 1.00 -10.65 -15.89
N ALA A 185 1.88 -9.82 -16.44
CA ALA A 185 3.25 -9.68 -15.96
C ALA A 185 3.28 -9.17 -14.51
N GLN A 186 2.47 -8.17 -14.16
CA GLN A 186 2.31 -7.69 -12.79
C GLN A 186 1.85 -8.82 -11.86
N GLN A 187 0.85 -9.61 -12.27
CA GLN A 187 0.38 -10.75 -11.48
C GLN A 187 1.45 -11.82 -11.28
N TYR A 188 2.34 -12.01 -12.26
CA TYR A 188 3.48 -12.90 -12.12
C TYR A 188 4.48 -12.41 -11.06
N GLU A 189 4.71 -11.09 -10.98
CA GLU A 189 5.56 -10.51 -9.93
C GLU A 189 4.93 -10.66 -8.53
N LEU A 190 3.63 -10.45 -8.40
CA LEU A 190 2.90 -10.66 -7.13
C LEU A 190 2.86 -12.14 -6.72
N LYS A 191 2.78 -13.05 -7.70
CA LYS A 191 2.91 -14.48 -7.45
C LYS A 191 4.23 -14.85 -6.78
N LYS A 192 5.33 -14.17 -7.13
CA LYS A 192 6.63 -14.39 -6.46
C LYS A 192 6.59 -14.02 -4.97
N ILE A 193 5.82 -12.99 -4.58
CA ILE A 193 5.58 -12.71 -3.16
C ILE A 193 4.87 -13.90 -2.53
N TYR A 194 3.81 -14.42 -3.16
CA TYR A 194 3.10 -15.58 -2.65
C TYR A 194 4.01 -16.81 -2.47
N GLU A 195 4.88 -17.08 -3.43
CA GLU A 195 5.75 -18.25 -3.43
C GLU A 195 6.94 -18.13 -2.46
N ASN A 196 7.48 -16.93 -2.27
CA ASN A 196 8.75 -16.70 -1.56
C ASN A 196 8.60 -15.98 -0.21
N VAL A 197 7.50 -15.26 0.02
CA VAL A 197 7.30 -14.44 1.23
C VAL A 197 6.19 -14.98 2.12
N VAL A 198 5.12 -15.54 1.54
CA VAL A 198 4.06 -16.18 2.34
C VAL A 198 4.64 -17.36 3.11
N SER A 199 4.59 -17.28 4.43
CA SER A 199 5.16 -18.31 5.30
C SER A 199 4.43 -19.63 5.13
N LYS A 200 5.18 -20.71 4.93
CA LYS A 200 4.62 -22.07 4.79
C LYS A 200 4.26 -22.70 6.14
N ASN A 201 4.89 -22.22 7.21
CA ASN A 201 4.85 -22.84 8.54
C ASN A 201 4.00 -22.07 9.55
N LYS A 202 3.46 -20.89 9.19
CA LYS A 202 2.60 -20.09 10.06
C LYS A 202 1.59 -19.29 9.25
N PRO A 203 0.47 -18.90 9.88
CA PRO A 203 -0.50 -18.00 9.25
C PRO A 203 0.13 -16.70 8.80
N THR A 204 -0.21 -16.25 7.59
CA THR A 204 0.23 -14.97 7.04
C THR A 204 -1.01 -14.14 6.66
N LYS A 205 -1.03 -12.89 7.10
CA LYS A 205 -2.09 -11.92 6.78
C LYS A 205 -1.57 -11.00 5.70
N TRP A 206 -2.30 -10.86 4.61
CA TRP A 206 -1.91 -10.00 3.48
C TRP A 206 -2.94 -8.90 3.28
N TYR A 207 -2.57 -7.64 3.58
CA TYR A 207 -3.40 -6.45 3.41
C TYR A 207 -3.02 -5.72 2.13
N HIS A 208 -4.02 -5.21 1.38
CA HIS A 208 -3.81 -4.48 0.13
C HIS A 208 -4.87 -3.38 -0.08
N GLY A 209 -4.55 -2.39 -0.93
CA GLY A 209 -5.44 -1.33 -1.41
C GLY A 209 -5.88 -1.56 -2.85
N HIS A 210 -5.79 -0.53 -3.69
CA HIS A 210 -5.91 -0.48 -5.16
C HIS A 210 -7.32 -0.71 -5.72
N TYR A 211 -8.11 -1.61 -5.15
CA TYR A 211 -9.43 -1.97 -5.67
C TYR A 211 -10.57 -1.15 -5.08
N HIS A 212 -10.31 -0.32 -4.09
CA HIS A 212 -11.25 0.53 -3.36
C HIS A 212 -12.47 -0.23 -2.80
N GLU A 213 -12.29 -1.48 -2.46
CA GLU A 213 -13.34 -2.36 -1.96
C GLU A 213 -12.85 -3.15 -0.75
N SER A 214 -13.65 -3.14 0.32
CA SER A 214 -13.38 -3.91 1.52
C SER A 214 -13.69 -5.38 1.28
N SER A 215 -12.72 -6.25 1.48
CA SER A 215 -12.91 -7.69 1.28
C SER A 215 -12.01 -8.51 2.20
N VAL A 216 -12.39 -9.75 2.44
CA VAL A 216 -11.55 -10.75 3.08
C VAL A 216 -11.67 -12.05 2.31
N CYS A 217 -10.54 -12.65 1.94
CA CYS A 217 -10.49 -13.93 1.25
C CYS A 217 -9.49 -14.85 1.95
N TYR A 218 -9.97 -15.97 2.51
CA TYR A 218 -9.12 -16.99 3.11
C TYR A 218 -8.57 -17.91 2.03
N TYR A 219 -7.24 -18.06 1.94
CA TYR A 219 -6.60 -18.98 1.01
C TYR A 219 -6.03 -20.24 1.69
N ASN A 220 -6.05 -20.28 3.02
CA ASN A 220 -5.93 -21.47 3.84
C ASN A 220 -6.61 -21.26 5.21
N GLU A 221 -6.56 -22.23 6.13
CA GLU A 221 -7.29 -22.21 7.40
C GLU A 221 -7.06 -20.94 8.25
N ASN A 222 -5.85 -20.36 8.19
CA ASN A 222 -5.45 -19.25 9.06
C ASN A 222 -4.78 -18.09 8.33
N SER A 223 -4.70 -18.15 6.99
CA SER A 223 -4.12 -17.10 6.18
C SER A 223 -5.16 -16.49 5.25
N PHE A 224 -5.11 -15.16 5.11
CA PHE A 224 -6.08 -14.43 4.31
C PHE A 224 -5.47 -13.23 3.60
N THR A 225 -6.13 -12.80 2.53
CA THR A 225 -5.98 -11.45 1.98
C THR A 225 -7.10 -10.56 2.49
N CYS A 226 -6.80 -9.30 2.71
CA CYS A 226 -7.77 -8.28 3.13
C CYS A 226 -7.57 -7.02 2.29
N GLY A 227 -8.52 -6.75 1.41
CA GLY A 227 -8.63 -5.49 0.68
C GLY A 227 -9.26 -4.42 1.54
N LEU A 228 -8.78 -3.18 1.40
CA LEU A 228 -9.33 -2.01 2.06
C LEU A 228 -9.89 -1.03 1.01
N SER A 229 -11.03 -0.43 1.31
CA SER A 229 -11.58 0.68 0.54
C SER A 229 -10.85 1.99 0.83
N GLU A 230 -11.16 3.05 0.06
CA GLU A 230 -10.61 4.38 0.28
C GLU A 230 -10.87 4.84 1.72
N LEU A 231 -9.84 5.39 2.36
CA LEU A 231 -9.89 5.93 3.73
C LEU A 231 -10.45 4.95 4.78
N GLU A 232 -10.47 3.65 4.48
CA GLU A 232 -10.79 2.64 5.49
C GLU A 232 -9.61 2.46 6.44
N PHE A 233 -9.88 2.52 7.74
CA PHE A 233 -8.95 2.23 8.81
C PHE A 233 -9.30 0.90 9.45
N LYS A 234 -8.34 0.00 9.61
CA LYS A 234 -8.57 -1.33 10.17
C LYS A 234 -7.44 -1.75 11.10
N GLU A 235 -7.79 -2.12 12.33
CA GLU A 235 -6.83 -2.70 13.26
C GLU A 235 -6.41 -4.11 12.79
N VAL A 236 -5.10 -4.38 12.82
CA VAL A 236 -4.53 -5.69 12.52
C VAL A 236 -4.65 -6.58 13.76
N ARG A 237 -5.54 -7.56 13.69
CA ARG A 237 -5.79 -8.54 14.77
C ARG A 237 -5.07 -9.85 14.53
#